data_d861b6f42b8fdff06e1f967bbc027cb4
#
_entry.id   d861b6f42b8fdff06e1f967bbc027cb4
#
_cell.length_a   1.000
_cell.length_b   1.000
_cell.length_c   1.000
_cell.angle_alpha   90.00
_cell.angle_beta   90.00
_cell.angle_gamma   90.00
#
_symmetry.space_group_name_H-M   'P 1'
#
loop_
_entity.id
_entity.type
_entity.pdbx_description
1 polymer ?
#
loop_
_entity_poly.entity_id
_entity_poly.type
_entity_poly.pdbx_seq_one_letter_code
_entity_poly.pdbx_strand_id
1 'polypeptide(L)'
;MKEELIRIEHGVFRSDTGEYRFDISVSCGECIGVYVDEYLTSGTAYLDLFKGRLALTDGRAFCCGSKTGAAVIEHWIRQNTMLVDKSRFAGRELTMRDFVLALGRTTSYRQKNRSAARLKSLAATDMLRQLGLEHSWETRLADLSVLDYYRLSVFRAWFTGCRLLVLDRLTEALRRQDQDRLMQCVQLLLGHGMAVLLFDMDEMFMFRYAGRIDVIKERRTFFRLYPEEYGPRLFELLGWERASRPAWMERTAPAKGKTVLSVFELSLPPLPPLSFEVCAGEIAFLHDENYSTGRRLHDCFLGNQGWQNGIFRLDGRIYDHSELNRIIGTEIGIQIEQPDRPGGVLFDNMTALDNLCTCLIPKADKWLIRKKLVSSILEEATRWFPREMLLRPLSAWSLPDRLRFSYYRWYLLNPKLLICFFPFAGQESAHHKMIIDMLVLCARRGMAVWIISSGIDAICEKTDNEEFLRRLRYIKE
;
A
#
# COMPACT_ATOMS: atom_id res chain seq x y z
N MET A 1 -15.04 34.09 -0.88
CA MET A 1 -14.10 33.24 -1.64
C MET A 1 -12.99 32.81 -0.71
N LYS A 2 -12.61 31.53 -0.74
CA LYS A 2 -11.43 31.06 -0.01
C LYS A 2 -10.17 31.65 -0.64
N GLU A 3 -9.17 31.99 0.15
CA GLU A 3 -7.88 32.51 -0.33
C GLU A 3 -7.15 31.40 -1.11
N GLU A 4 -6.73 31.68 -2.36
CA GLU A 4 -5.92 30.77 -3.17
C GLU A 4 -4.49 30.72 -2.60
N LEU A 5 -3.96 29.52 -2.38
CA LEU A 5 -2.59 29.32 -1.95
C LEU A 5 -1.64 29.14 -3.13
N ILE A 6 -1.94 28.15 -3.95
CA ILE A 6 -1.19 27.86 -5.17
C ILE A 6 -2.16 27.45 -6.29
N ARG A 7 -1.79 27.79 -7.51
CA ARG A 7 -2.41 27.26 -8.72
C ARG A 7 -1.36 27.03 -9.79
N ILE A 8 -1.41 25.85 -10.37
CA ILE A 8 -0.56 25.45 -11.51
C ILE A 8 -1.51 25.13 -12.65
N GLU A 9 -1.28 25.76 -13.80
CA GLU A 9 -2.05 25.56 -15.03
C GLU A 9 -1.11 25.08 -16.13
N HIS A 10 -1.44 23.93 -16.73
CA HIS A 10 -0.64 23.29 -17.77
C HIS A 10 0.83 23.09 -17.37
N GLY A 11 1.04 22.82 -16.07
CA GLY A 11 2.37 22.62 -15.54
C GLY A 11 3.02 21.38 -16.13
N VAL A 12 4.27 21.51 -16.57
CA VAL A 12 5.08 20.41 -17.07
C VAL A 12 6.31 20.27 -16.17
N PHE A 13 6.63 19.05 -15.78
CA PHE A 13 7.87 18.74 -15.08
C PHE A 13 8.42 17.38 -15.53
N ARG A 14 9.70 17.15 -15.29
CA ARG A 14 10.39 15.94 -15.74
C ARG A 14 11.02 15.22 -14.56
N SER A 15 10.88 13.90 -14.54
CA SER A 15 11.62 13.00 -13.67
C SER A 15 12.36 11.94 -14.50
N ASP A 16 13.11 11.07 -13.85
CA ASP A 16 13.84 9.97 -14.49
C ASP A 16 12.93 9.01 -15.26
N THR A 17 11.64 8.97 -14.90
CA THR A 17 10.63 8.10 -15.52
C THR A 17 9.87 8.75 -16.66
N GLY A 18 10.08 10.04 -16.93
CA GLY A 18 9.50 10.76 -18.08
C GLY A 18 8.98 12.16 -17.80
N GLU A 19 8.14 12.63 -18.71
CA GLU A 19 7.46 13.93 -18.63
C GLU A 19 6.08 13.77 -18.02
N TYR A 20 5.72 14.72 -17.16
CA TYR A 20 4.46 14.77 -16.41
C TYR A 20 3.77 16.11 -16.60
N ARG A 21 2.44 16.09 -16.63
CA ARG A 21 1.62 17.29 -16.73
C ARG A 21 0.70 17.40 -15.53
N PHE A 22 0.56 18.59 -14.98
CA PHE A 22 -0.16 18.78 -13.75
C PHE A 22 -0.93 20.10 -13.72
N ASP A 23 -2.23 19.98 -13.48
CA ASP A 23 -3.14 21.09 -13.25
C ASP A 23 -3.72 20.95 -11.84
N ILE A 24 -3.46 21.91 -10.97
CA ILE A 24 -3.99 21.93 -9.61
C ILE A 24 -4.26 23.35 -9.15
N SER A 25 -5.31 23.54 -8.36
CA SER A 25 -5.54 24.76 -7.59
C SER A 25 -5.80 24.38 -6.15
N VAL A 26 -5.19 25.06 -5.20
CA VAL A 26 -5.32 24.78 -3.76
C VAL A 26 -5.66 26.06 -3.03
N SER A 27 -6.74 26.03 -2.26
CA SER A 27 -7.20 27.16 -1.45
C SER A 27 -7.11 26.86 0.05
N CYS A 28 -7.07 27.90 0.87
CA CYS A 28 -7.09 27.79 2.32
C CYS A 28 -8.27 26.95 2.81
N GLY A 29 -8.02 26.03 3.76
CA GLY A 29 -9.05 25.20 4.37
C GLY A 29 -9.68 24.19 3.40
N GLU A 30 -8.95 23.77 2.36
CA GLU A 30 -9.41 22.80 1.37
C GLU A 30 -8.71 21.46 1.58
N CYS A 31 -9.49 20.38 1.53
CA CYS A 31 -8.97 19.01 1.52
C CYS A 31 -9.21 18.41 0.13
N ILE A 32 -8.14 18.07 -0.57
CA ILE A 32 -8.18 17.61 -1.96
C ILE A 32 -7.60 16.20 -2.02
N GLY A 33 -8.36 15.25 -2.57
CA GLY A 33 -7.86 13.95 -2.98
C GLY A 33 -7.08 14.06 -4.29
N VAL A 34 -5.93 13.43 -4.37
CA VAL A 34 -5.17 13.28 -5.60
C VAL A 34 -5.05 11.79 -5.88
N TYR A 35 -5.89 11.31 -6.77
CA TYR A 35 -5.86 9.92 -7.23
C TYR A 35 -4.93 9.81 -8.43
N VAL A 36 -3.90 9.01 -8.32
CA VAL A 36 -2.92 8.79 -9.40
C VAL A 36 -3.07 7.36 -9.90
N ASP A 37 -3.54 7.21 -11.14
CA ASP A 37 -3.46 5.93 -11.84
C ASP A 37 -1.97 5.58 -12.06
N GLU A 38 -1.59 4.32 -11.91
CA GLU A 38 -0.18 3.90 -11.89
C GLU A 38 0.64 4.60 -10.79
N TYR A 39 0.11 4.65 -9.57
CA TYR A 39 0.71 5.38 -8.45
C TYR A 39 2.17 5.00 -8.19
N LEU A 40 2.50 3.72 -8.24
CA LEU A 40 3.85 3.22 -7.94
C LEU A 40 4.91 3.68 -8.95
N THR A 41 4.50 3.99 -10.17
CA THR A 41 5.38 4.48 -11.23
C THR A 41 5.35 5.99 -11.40
N SER A 42 4.18 6.59 -11.25
CA SER A 42 3.93 8.00 -11.55
C SER A 42 3.73 8.86 -10.30
N GLY A 43 3.13 8.32 -9.23
CA GLY A 43 2.76 9.07 -8.02
C GLY A 43 3.95 9.69 -7.32
N THR A 44 5.08 8.97 -7.27
CA THR A 44 6.31 9.47 -6.64
C THR A 44 6.83 10.75 -7.30
N ALA A 45 6.68 10.91 -8.61
CA ALA A 45 7.10 12.12 -9.32
C ALA A 45 6.27 13.35 -8.90
N TYR A 46 4.96 13.20 -8.71
CA TYR A 46 4.10 14.27 -8.20
C TYR A 46 4.44 14.62 -6.75
N LEU A 47 4.74 13.62 -5.92
CA LEU A 47 5.20 13.87 -4.54
C LEU A 47 6.55 14.59 -4.51
N ASP A 48 7.48 14.28 -5.41
CA ASP A 48 8.78 14.95 -5.50
C ASP A 48 8.66 16.40 -5.95
N LEU A 49 7.62 16.76 -6.71
CA LEU A 49 7.27 18.15 -6.96
C LEU A 49 6.93 18.87 -5.64
N PHE A 50 6.09 18.28 -4.79
CA PHE A 50 5.72 18.85 -3.48
C PHE A 50 6.85 18.76 -2.43
N LYS A 51 7.84 17.89 -2.62
CA LYS A 51 9.09 17.90 -1.84
C LYS A 51 10.06 19.01 -2.29
N GLY A 52 9.74 19.73 -3.38
CA GLY A 52 10.62 20.72 -3.99
C GLY A 52 11.89 20.10 -4.61
N ARG A 53 11.84 18.82 -4.99
CA ARG A 53 12.93 18.12 -5.67
C ARG A 53 12.87 18.26 -7.19
N LEU A 54 11.67 18.46 -7.71
CA LEU A 54 11.40 18.69 -9.13
C LEU A 54 10.87 20.11 -9.32
N ALA A 55 11.26 20.73 -10.42
CA ALA A 55 10.81 22.06 -10.82
C ALA A 55 9.91 21.98 -12.03
N LEU A 56 8.98 22.95 -12.15
CA LEU A 56 8.20 23.12 -13.39
C LEU A 56 9.14 23.59 -14.50
N THR A 57 9.07 22.89 -15.64
CA THR A 57 9.81 23.24 -16.86
C THR A 57 8.98 24.10 -17.82
N ASP A 58 7.65 24.03 -17.72
CA ASP A 58 6.70 24.82 -18.52
C ASP A 58 5.37 24.97 -17.75
N GLY A 59 4.48 25.82 -18.26
CA GLY A 59 3.18 26.10 -17.69
C GLY A 59 3.09 27.45 -16.97
N ARG A 60 1.95 27.69 -16.33
CA ARG A 60 1.68 28.91 -15.57
C ARG A 60 1.52 28.57 -14.10
N ALA A 61 2.19 29.33 -13.24
CA ALA A 61 2.11 29.18 -11.81
C ALA A 61 1.60 30.47 -11.13
N PHE A 62 0.83 30.30 -10.07
CA PHE A 62 0.29 31.38 -9.27
C PHE A 62 0.49 31.07 -7.79
N CYS A 63 0.88 32.08 -7.02
CA CYS A 63 0.95 32.01 -5.56
C CYS A 63 0.12 33.14 -4.97
N CYS A 64 -0.79 32.82 -4.05
CA CYS A 64 -1.66 33.77 -3.38
C CYS A 64 -2.36 34.70 -4.39
N GLY A 65 -2.90 34.13 -5.47
CA GLY A 65 -3.61 34.85 -6.52
C GLY A 65 -2.73 35.61 -7.53
N SER A 66 -1.42 35.69 -7.32
CA SER A 66 -0.50 36.40 -8.22
C SER A 66 0.27 35.45 -9.11
N LYS A 67 0.34 35.77 -10.41
CA LYS A 67 1.15 35.02 -11.38
C LYS A 67 2.62 35.09 -11.01
N THR A 68 3.29 33.93 -11.05
CA THR A 68 4.69 33.82 -10.63
C THR A 68 5.49 32.90 -11.56
N GLY A 69 6.81 32.95 -11.46
CA GLY A 69 7.71 32.04 -12.19
C GLY A 69 7.91 30.71 -11.47
N ALA A 70 8.43 29.71 -12.19
CA ALA A 70 8.70 28.36 -11.68
C ALA A 70 9.57 28.36 -10.43
N ALA A 71 10.61 29.18 -10.37
CA ALA A 71 11.50 29.27 -9.19
C ALA A 71 10.78 29.79 -7.94
N VAL A 72 9.81 30.72 -8.10
CA VAL A 72 9.06 31.26 -6.97
C VAL A 72 8.08 30.25 -6.43
N ILE A 73 7.37 29.50 -7.28
CA ILE A 73 6.45 28.46 -6.82
C ILE A 73 7.22 27.31 -6.16
N GLU A 74 8.38 26.93 -6.68
CA GLU A 74 9.26 25.94 -6.07
C GLU A 74 9.73 26.39 -4.68
N HIS A 75 10.16 27.63 -4.55
CA HIS A 75 10.54 28.21 -3.27
C HIS A 75 9.35 28.23 -2.30
N TRP A 76 8.16 28.63 -2.77
CA TRP A 76 6.94 28.63 -1.95
C TRP A 76 6.61 27.22 -1.46
N ILE A 77 6.64 26.21 -2.35
CA ILE A 77 6.39 24.81 -1.98
C ILE A 77 7.38 24.36 -0.89
N ARG A 78 8.67 24.60 -1.08
CA ARG A 78 9.70 24.24 -0.08
C ARG A 78 9.51 24.88 1.29
N GLN A 79 8.99 26.10 1.35
CA GLN A 79 8.80 26.84 2.60
C GLN A 79 7.48 26.54 3.29
N ASN A 80 6.43 26.26 2.52
CA ASN A 80 5.07 26.22 3.03
C ASN A 80 4.44 24.82 3.01
N THR A 81 5.14 23.81 2.45
CA THR A 81 4.60 22.46 2.34
C THR A 81 5.31 21.50 3.28
N MET A 82 4.55 20.68 3.95
CA MET A 82 5.04 19.52 4.68
C MET A 82 4.44 18.25 4.10
N LEU A 83 5.31 17.30 3.75
CA LEU A 83 4.89 15.98 3.30
C LEU A 83 5.08 14.98 4.43
N VAL A 84 4.05 14.17 4.66
CA VAL A 84 4.05 13.08 5.64
C VAL A 84 3.77 11.79 4.89
N ASP A 85 4.73 10.89 4.91
CA ASP A 85 4.66 9.58 4.28
C ASP A 85 4.96 8.46 5.31
N LYS A 86 4.86 7.23 4.86
CA LYS A 86 5.16 6.05 5.70
C LYS A 86 6.64 5.88 6.03
N SER A 87 7.55 6.69 5.47
CA SER A 87 9.00 6.62 5.74
C SER A 87 9.38 7.14 7.14
N ARG A 88 8.49 6.97 8.12
CA ARG A 88 8.63 7.36 9.53
C ARG A 88 9.92 6.87 10.22
N PHE A 89 10.69 6.06 9.52
CA PHE A 89 11.85 5.40 10.10
C PHE A 89 13.16 6.20 9.99
N ALA A 90 13.17 7.30 9.27
CA ALA A 90 14.28 8.21 9.26
C ALA A 90 14.26 9.04 10.56
N GLY A 91 15.17 8.75 11.47
CA GLY A 91 15.31 9.49 12.75
C GLY A 91 14.58 8.87 13.95
N ARG A 92 14.44 7.55 14.01
CA ARG A 92 13.81 6.82 15.14
C ARG A 92 14.35 7.20 16.52
N GLU A 93 15.62 7.58 16.62
CA GLU A 93 16.27 7.98 17.86
C GLU A 93 15.94 9.42 18.28
N LEU A 94 15.31 10.21 17.40
CA LEU A 94 14.88 11.55 17.75
C LEU A 94 13.76 11.51 18.79
N THR A 95 13.80 12.47 19.72
CA THR A 95 12.67 12.73 20.60
C THR A 95 11.55 13.48 19.84
N MET A 96 10.33 13.46 20.36
CA MET A 96 9.23 14.27 19.84
C MET A 96 9.64 15.74 19.71
N ARG A 97 10.34 16.25 20.72
CA ARG A 97 10.87 17.61 20.74
C ARG A 97 11.85 17.88 19.61
N ASP A 98 12.82 16.99 19.42
CA ASP A 98 13.82 17.13 18.35
C ASP A 98 13.16 17.07 16.99
N PHE A 99 12.20 16.17 16.79
CA PHE A 99 11.46 16.06 15.56
C PHE A 99 10.69 17.34 15.22
N VAL A 100 9.98 17.94 16.18
CA VAL A 100 9.24 19.18 15.97
C VAL A 100 10.16 20.37 15.75
N LEU A 101 11.30 20.42 16.46
CA LEU A 101 12.28 21.49 16.38
C LEU A 101 13.32 21.29 15.25
N ALA A 102 13.38 20.12 14.62
CA ALA A 102 14.19 19.88 13.43
C ALA A 102 13.68 20.74 12.28
N LEU A 103 13.89 22.04 12.40
CA LEU A 103 13.56 23.05 11.42
C LEU A 103 14.49 22.88 10.22
N GLY A 104 13.93 23.01 9.01
CA GLY A 104 14.66 22.84 7.76
C GLY A 104 15.95 23.68 7.68
N ARG A 105 16.70 23.49 6.61
CA ARG A 105 18.09 23.91 6.34
C ARG A 105 18.50 25.37 6.64
N THR A 106 17.59 26.27 7.04
CA THR A 106 17.84 27.72 7.10
C THR A 106 17.69 28.35 8.47
N THR A 107 17.52 27.58 9.56
CA THR A 107 17.24 28.19 10.87
C THR A 107 18.50 28.53 11.65
N SER A 108 18.65 29.82 11.98
CA SER A 108 19.69 30.30 12.88
C SER A 108 19.48 29.80 14.33
N TYR A 109 20.55 29.73 15.11
CA TYR A 109 20.50 29.33 16.53
C TYR A 109 19.49 30.16 17.36
N ARG A 110 19.32 31.44 17.04
CA ARG A 110 18.31 32.32 17.68
C ARG A 110 16.87 31.89 17.38
N GLN A 111 16.60 31.38 16.16
CA GLN A 111 15.29 30.85 15.78
C GLN A 111 14.98 29.54 16.51
N LYS A 112 15.96 28.65 16.68
CA LYS A 112 15.81 27.42 17.48
C LYS A 112 15.38 27.69 18.91
N ASN A 113 16.01 28.66 19.57
CA ASN A 113 15.66 29.02 20.95
C ASN A 113 14.26 29.64 21.07
N ARG A 114 13.84 30.48 20.12
CA ARG A 114 12.47 31.02 20.06
C ARG A 114 11.45 29.91 19.82
N SER A 115 11.73 28.96 18.95
CA SER A 115 10.87 27.81 18.70
C SER A 115 10.76 26.89 19.91
N ALA A 116 11.87 26.65 20.65
CA ALA A 116 11.84 25.88 21.88
C ALA A 116 11.01 26.54 22.99
N ALA A 117 11.06 27.88 23.10
CA ALA A 117 10.20 28.65 24.00
C ALA A 117 8.71 28.58 23.56
N ARG A 118 8.45 28.62 22.26
CA ARG A 118 7.09 28.52 21.69
C ARG A 118 6.45 27.15 21.94
N LEU A 119 7.23 26.04 21.99
CA LEU A 119 6.72 24.72 22.36
C LEU A 119 6.10 24.67 23.77
N LYS A 120 6.56 25.56 24.67
CA LYS A 120 6.04 25.69 26.05
C LYS A 120 4.84 26.63 26.15
N SER A 121 4.34 27.20 25.02
CA SER A 121 3.22 28.09 25.05
C SER A 121 1.91 27.33 25.30
N LEU A 122 0.92 28.03 25.88
CA LEU A 122 -0.43 27.50 26.08
C LEU A 122 -1.04 27.00 24.75
N ALA A 123 -0.86 27.77 23.66
CA ALA A 123 -1.37 27.39 22.35
C ALA A 123 -0.79 26.06 21.82
N ALA A 124 0.50 25.81 22.04
CA ALA A 124 1.12 24.53 21.66
C ALA A 124 0.59 23.38 22.51
N THR A 125 0.44 23.59 23.82
CA THR A 125 -0.11 22.59 24.75
C THR A 125 -1.57 22.28 24.42
N ASP A 126 -2.38 23.31 24.13
CA ASP A 126 -3.79 23.10 23.75
C ASP A 126 -3.91 22.38 22.42
N MET A 127 -3.09 22.70 21.42
CA MET A 127 -3.09 21.97 20.15
C MET A 127 -2.71 20.50 20.34
N LEU A 128 -1.67 20.18 21.15
CA LEU A 128 -1.31 18.79 21.44
C LEU A 128 -2.47 18.02 22.08
N ARG A 129 -3.17 18.65 23.04
CA ARG A 129 -4.34 18.06 23.68
C ARG A 129 -5.47 17.80 22.67
N GLN A 130 -5.76 18.78 21.80
CA GLN A 130 -6.78 18.62 20.75
C GLN A 130 -6.43 17.51 19.76
N LEU A 131 -5.14 17.29 19.48
CA LEU A 131 -4.65 16.21 18.64
C LEU A 131 -4.58 14.86 19.38
N GLY A 132 -4.87 14.83 20.69
CA GLY A 132 -4.79 13.60 21.50
C GLY A 132 -3.38 13.08 21.69
N LEU A 133 -2.37 13.97 21.76
CA LEU A 133 -0.98 13.64 22.03
C LEU A 133 -0.65 13.91 23.50
N GLU A 134 -0.61 12.86 24.30
CA GLU A 134 -0.35 12.92 25.76
C GLU A 134 1.03 12.36 26.14
N HIS A 135 1.97 12.38 25.22
CA HIS A 135 3.33 11.90 25.44
C HIS A 135 4.26 13.00 25.97
N SER A 136 5.30 12.58 26.68
CA SER A 136 6.41 13.46 27.06
C SER A 136 7.19 13.92 25.82
N TRP A 137 7.67 15.15 25.83
CA TRP A 137 8.55 15.67 24.79
C TRP A 137 9.84 14.87 24.58
N GLU A 138 10.28 14.12 25.60
CA GLU A 138 11.46 13.28 25.57
C GLU A 138 11.17 11.86 25.06
N THR A 139 9.90 11.54 24.74
CA THR A 139 9.51 10.25 24.12
C THR A 139 10.15 10.15 22.74
N ARG A 140 10.79 9.02 22.45
CA ARG A 140 11.41 8.76 21.14
C ARG A 140 10.34 8.48 20.08
N LEU A 141 10.62 8.83 18.84
CA LEU A 141 9.72 8.49 17.73
C LEU A 141 9.53 6.98 17.55
N ALA A 142 10.54 6.17 17.92
CA ALA A 142 10.46 4.72 17.91
C ALA A 142 9.38 4.16 18.83
N ASP A 143 9.09 4.86 19.93
CA ASP A 143 8.17 4.42 20.98
C ASP A 143 6.73 4.88 20.72
N LEU A 144 6.52 5.74 19.71
CA LEU A 144 5.20 6.23 19.33
C LEU A 144 4.42 5.17 18.53
N SER A 145 3.10 5.11 18.75
CA SER A 145 2.21 4.41 17.83
C SER A 145 2.27 5.06 16.43
N VAL A 146 1.83 4.32 15.41
CA VAL A 146 1.75 4.87 14.04
C VAL A 146 0.87 6.11 14.01
N LEU A 147 -0.30 6.05 14.66
CA LEU A 147 -1.23 7.16 14.74
C LEU A 147 -0.60 8.38 15.42
N ASP A 148 0.10 8.19 16.55
CA ASP A 148 0.69 9.31 17.29
C ASP A 148 1.84 9.95 16.50
N TYR A 149 2.60 9.18 15.71
CA TYR A 149 3.58 9.74 14.79
C TYR A 149 2.91 10.64 13.73
N TYR A 150 1.79 10.22 13.15
CA TYR A 150 1.05 11.04 12.18
C TYR A 150 0.44 12.29 12.86
N ARG A 151 -0.12 12.16 14.07
CA ARG A 151 -0.60 13.29 14.87
C ARG A 151 0.50 14.29 15.20
N LEU A 152 1.68 13.79 15.57
CA LEU A 152 2.86 14.60 15.80
C LEU A 152 3.31 15.33 14.53
N SER A 153 3.21 14.67 13.38
CA SER A 153 3.51 15.29 12.08
C SER A 153 2.50 16.39 11.74
N VAL A 154 1.22 16.18 12.00
CA VAL A 154 0.15 17.18 11.89
C VAL A 154 0.43 18.37 12.83
N PHE A 155 0.79 18.11 14.08
CA PHE A 155 1.21 19.13 15.02
C PHE A 155 2.40 19.93 14.51
N ARG A 156 3.42 19.25 14.00
CA ARG A 156 4.61 19.89 13.45
C ARG A 156 4.28 20.81 12.28
N ALA A 157 3.38 20.39 11.37
CA ALA A 157 2.95 21.21 10.24
C ALA A 157 2.31 22.53 10.74
N TRP A 158 1.42 22.44 11.71
CA TRP A 158 0.82 23.62 12.35
C TRP A 158 1.86 24.48 13.08
N PHE A 159 2.73 23.85 13.87
CA PHE A 159 3.74 24.53 14.66
C PHE A 159 4.76 25.29 13.81
N THR A 160 5.16 24.72 12.68
CA THR A 160 6.11 25.34 11.74
C THR A 160 5.46 26.38 10.84
N GLY A 161 4.12 26.51 10.86
CA GLY A 161 3.38 27.47 10.04
C GLY A 161 3.26 27.05 8.58
N CYS A 162 3.30 25.75 8.30
CA CYS A 162 3.02 25.23 6.96
C CYS A 162 1.61 25.62 6.52
N ARG A 163 1.44 25.94 5.26
CA ARG A 163 0.13 26.26 4.66
C ARG A 163 -0.46 25.08 3.89
N LEU A 164 0.36 24.13 3.50
CA LEU A 164 -0.03 22.95 2.74
C LEU A 164 0.54 21.69 3.40
N LEU A 165 -0.33 20.76 3.77
CA LEU A 165 0.02 19.44 4.26
C LEU A 165 -0.25 18.41 3.17
N VAL A 166 0.74 17.61 2.83
CA VAL A 166 0.60 16.49 1.88
C VAL A 166 0.69 15.19 2.65
N LEU A 167 -0.36 14.39 2.59
CA LEU A 167 -0.46 13.09 3.24
C LEU A 167 -0.40 12.00 2.18
N ASP A 168 0.62 11.13 2.27
CA ASP A 168 0.88 10.10 1.30
C ASP A 168 0.48 8.72 1.84
N ARG A 169 -0.41 8.04 1.12
CA ARG A 169 -0.83 6.66 1.34
C ARG A 169 -1.18 6.34 2.80
N LEU A 170 -2.09 7.12 3.38
CA LEU A 170 -2.55 6.92 4.75
C LEU A 170 -3.20 5.56 4.96
N THR A 171 -3.92 5.08 3.94
CA THR A 171 -4.64 3.81 3.99
C THR A 171 -3.71 2.60 4.11
N GLU A 172 -2.47 2.71 3.62
CA GLU A 172 -1.44 1.68 3.81
C GLU A 172 -0.80 1.70 5.21
N ALA A 173 -0.82 2.86 5.88
CA ALA A 173 -0.11 3.06 7.14
C ALA A 173 -1.02 2.92 8.36
N LEU A 174 -2.29 3.29 8.23
CA LEU A 174 -3.25 3.40 9.32
C LEU A 174 -4.46 2.51 9.12
N ARG A 175 -4.95 1.93 10.21
CA ARG A 175 -6.24 1.24 10.28
C ARG A 175 -7.38 2.23 10.06
N ARG A 176 -8.52 1.75 9.59
CA ARG A 176 -9.70 2.59 9.33
C ARG A 176 -10.08 3.48 10.53
N GLN A 177 -10.13 2.92 11.73
CA GLN A 177 -10.42 3.70 12.96
C GLN A 177 -9.37 4.78 13.23
N ASP A 178 -8.10 4.49 12.96
CA ASP A 178 -7.02 5.45 13.15
C ASP A 178 -6.98 6.48 12.02
N GLN A 179 -7.41 6.13 10.79
CA GLN A 179 -7.67 7.07 9.71
C GLN A 179 -8.74 8.10 10.14
N ASP A 180 -9.88 7.62 10.68
CA ASP A 180 -10.96 8.49 11.16
C ASP A 180 -10.46 9.47 12.25
N ARG A 181 -9.67 8.95 13.21
CA ARG A 181 -9.07 9.77 14.28
C ARG A 181 -8.07 10.78 13.76
N LEU A 182 -7.22 10.40 12.79
CA LEU A 182 -6.27 11.34 12.17
C LEU A 182 -7.00 12.40 11.36
N MET A 183 -8.03 12.02 10.61
CA MET A 183 -8.78 12.98 9.80
C MET A 183 -9.57 13.97 10.64
N GLN A 184 -9.98 13.62 11.87
CA GLN A 184 -10.48 14.62 12.85
C GLN A 184 -9.40 15.63 13.20
N CYS A 185 -8.15 15.21 13.40
CA CYS A 185 -7.03 16.14 13.61
C CYS A 185 -6.77 17.01 12.36
N VAL A 186 -6.90 16.46 11.17
CA VAL A 186 -6.77 17.20 9.90
C VAL A 186 -7.87 18.27 9.78
N GLN A 187 -9.11 18.00 10.20
CA GLN A 187 -10.20 18.98 10.19
C GLN A 187 -9.88 20.20 11.05
N LEU A 188 -9.20 20.03 12.18
CA LEU A 188 -8.74 21.16 12.99
C LEU A 188 -7.79 22.07 12.18
N LEU A 189 -6.85 21.47 11.43
CA LEU A 189 -5.91 22.25 10.62
C LEU A 189 -6.61 22.98 9.47
N LEU A 190 -7.60 22.35 8.83
CA LEU A 190 -8.42 23.00 7.80
C LEU A 190 -9.15 24.22 8.37
N GLY A 191 -9.67 24.11 9.60
CA GLY A 191 -10.27 25.22 10.33
C GLY A 191 -9.29 26.37 10.63
N HIS A 192 -8.00 26.08 10.74
CA HIS A 192 -6.92 27.07 10.86
C HIS A 192 -6.40 27.61 9.51
N GLY A 193 -7.08 27.30 8.41
CA GLY A 193 -6.74 27.80 7.07
C GLY A 193 -5.62 27.02 6.35
N MET A 194 -5.12 25.93 6.93
CA MET A 194 -4.20 25.02 6.22
C MET A 194 -4.95 24.26 5.12
N ALA A 195 -4.32 24.02 3.99
CA ALA A 195 -4.83 23.11 2.97
C ALA A 195 -4.20 21.73 3.10
N VAL A 196 -4.91 20.70 2.64
CA VAL A 196 -4.44 19.32 2.70
C VAL A 196 -4.60 18.64 1.33
N LEU A 197 -3.55 17.96 0.87
CA LEU A 197 -3.58 17.05 -0.28
C LEU A 197 -3.47 15.62 0.24
N LEU A 198 -4.45 14.79 -0.13
CA LEU A 198 -4.47 13.36 0.18
C LEU A 198 -4.05 12.60 -1.08
N PHE A 199 -2.82 12.14 -1.12
CA PHE A 199 -2.35 11.23 -2.15
C PHE A 199 -2.61 9.80 -1.68
N ASP A 200 -3.62 9.14 -2.25
CA ASP A 200 -3.97 7.76 -1.88
C ASP A 200 -4.54 7.01 -3.08
N MET A 201 -4.60 5.69 -2.98
CA MET A 201 -5.20 4.82 -3.99
C MET A 201 -6.56 4.29 -3.55
N ASP A 202 -6.93 4.48 -2.29
CA ASP A 202 -8.23 4.08 -1.75
C ASP A 202 -9.25 5.19 -2.02
N GLU A 203 -10.06 4.98 -3.04
CA GLU A 203 -11.11 5.90 -3.44
C GLU A 203 -12.18 6.08 -2.35
N MET A 204 -12.49 5.03 -1.56
CA MET A 204 -13.49 5.12 -0.49
C MET A 204 -13.00 6.01 0.65
N PHE A 205 -11.69 6.01 0.91
CA PHE A 205 -11.05 6.96 1.82
C PHE A 205 -11.18 8.39 1.30
N MET A 206 -10.84 8.60 0.01
CA MET A 206 -10.96 9.93 -0.61
C MET A 206 -12.40 10.43 -0.64
N PHE A 207 -13.38 9.57 -1.00
CA PHE A 207 -14.80 9.95 -1.01
C PHE A 207 -15.31 10.45 0.34
N ARG A 208 -14.72 9.94 1.41
CA ARG A 208 -15.14 10.29 2.77
C ARG A 208 -14.59 11.63 3.23
N TYR A 209 -13.38 11.97 2.81
CA TYR A 209 -12.64 13.08 3.42
C TYR A 209 -12.28 14.21 2.47
N ALA A 210 -12.19 13.96 1.17
CA ALA A 210 -11.85 14.98 0.19
C ALA A 210 -13.06 15.81 -0.20
N GLY A 211 -12.90 17.11 -0.27
CA GLY A 211 -13.91 18.04 -0.81
C GLY A 211 -13.96 18.05 -2.34
N ARG A 212 -12.93 17.53 -2.98
CA ARG A 212 -12.87 17.17 -4.40
C ARG A 212 -11.71 16.20 -4.64
N ILE A 213 -11.73 15.51 -5.77
CA ILE A 213 -10.66 14.59 -6.19
C ILE A 213 -10.15 15.02 -7.56
N ASP A 214 -8.84 15.30 -7.64
CA ASP A 214 -8.14 15.49 -8.89
C ASP A 214 -7.57 14.12 -9.34
N VAL A 215 -8.03 13.63 -10.50
CA VAL A 215 -7.64 12.32 -11.05
C VAL A 215 -6.50 12.51 -12.04
N ILE A 216 -5.40 11.81 -11.81
CA ILE A 216 -4.23 11.80 -12.67
C ILE A 216 -4.18 10.46 -13.40
N LYS A 217 -4.21 10.50 -14.72
CA LYS A 217 -4.13 9.34 -15.60
C LYS A 217 -3.17 9.62 -16.75
N GLU A 218 -2.42 8.61 -17.19
CA GLU A 218 -1.45 8.77 -18.27
C GLU A 218 -0.49 9.96 -18.03
N ARG A 219 -0.01 10.12 -16.79
CA ARG A 219 0.91 11.19 -16.36
C ARG A 219 0.41 12.62 -16.56
N ARG A 220 -0.91 12.82 -16.53
CA ARG A 220 -1.53 14.15 -16.61
C ARG A 220 -2.76 14.25 -15.71
N THR A 221 -3.08 15.44 -15.24
CA THR A 221 -4.38 15.69 -14.62
C THR A 221 -5.45 15.48 -15.70
N PHE A 222 -6.26 14.46 -15.51
CA PHE A 222 -7.23 14.00 -16.50
C PHE A 222 -8.60 14.55 -16.21
N PHE A 223 -9.02 14.51 -14.94
CA PHE A 223 -10.36 14.92 -14.53
C PHE A 223 -10.37 15.45 -13.10
N ARG A 224 -11.41 16.24 -12.78
CA ARG A 224 -11.69 16.72 -11.44
C ARG A 224 -13.10 16.32 -11.06
N LEU A 225 -13.27 15.66 -9.91
CA LEU A 225 -14.53 15.16 -9.39
C LEU A 225 -14.91 15.92 -8.13
N TYR A 226 -16.18 16.22 -8.02
CA TYR A 226 -16.79 16.81 -6.83
C TYR A 226 -17.65 15.77 -6.10
N PRO A 227 -18.05 16.01 -4.82
CA PRO A 227 -18.76 15.01 -4.02
C PRO A 227 -20.01 14.40 -4.68
N GLU A 228 -20.69 15.18 -5.52
CA GLU A 228 -21.88 14.75 -6.25
C GLU A 228 -21.58 13.68 -7.32
N GLU A 229 -20.34 13.64 -7.78
CA GLU A 229 -19.85 12.72 -8.80
C GLU A 229 -19.08 11.53 -8.24
N TYR A 230 -18.92 11.46 -6.90
CA TYR A 230 -18.17 10.38 -6.28
C TYR A 230 -18.83 9.02 -6.48
N GLY A 231 -18.01 7.98 -6.58
CA GLY A 231 -18.45 6.61 -6.83
C GLY A 231 -18.62 6.30 -8.31
N PRO A 232 -19.82 6.34 -8.88
CA PRO A 232 -20.06 5.83 -10.24
C PRO A 232 -19.18 6.49 -11.31
N ARG A 233 -18.99 7.79 -11.22
CA ARG A 233 -18.24 8.55 -12.22
C ARG A 233 -16.74 8.24 -12.19
N LEU A 234 -16.15 8.07 -11.02
CA LEU A 234 -14.74 7.68 -10.90
C LEU A 234 -14.52 6.28 -11.49
N PHE A 235 -15.41 5.33 -11.16
CA PHE A 235 -15.32 3.97 -11.67
C PHE A 235 -15.43 3.91 -13.18
N GLU A 236 -16.34 4.70 -13.78
CA GLU A 236 -16.48 4.85 -15.22
C GLU A 236 -15.19 5.42 -15.87
N LEU A 237 -14.63 6.50 -15.31
CA LEU A 237 -13.41 7.13 -15.81
C LEU A 237 -12.18 6.23 -15.73
N LEU A 238 -12.11 5.37 -14.72
CA LEU A 238 -11.05 4.39 -14.56
C LEU A 238 -11.29 3.11 -15.36
N GLY A 239 -12.45 3.02 -16.07
CA GLY A 239 -12.81 1.85 -16.85
C GLY A 239 -13.22 0.65 -15.98
N TRP A 240 -13.68 0.91 -14.77
CA TRP A 240 -14.19 -0.14 -13.89
C TRP A 240 -15.67 -0.36 -14.18
N GLU A 241 -16.01 -1.53 -14.71
CA GLU A 241 -17.40 -1.95 -14.84
C GLU A 241 -17.96 -2.29 -13.44
N ARG A 242 -19.13 -1.75 -13.12
CA ARG A 242 -19.85 -2.10 -11.90
C ARG A 242 -20.20 -3.58 -11.94
N ALA A 243 -19.50 -4.40 -11.17
CA ALA A 243 -20.03 -5.71 -10.83
C ALA A 243 -21.29 -5.51 -9.97
N SER A 244 -22.42 -6.06 -10.42
CA SER A 244 -23.63 -6.18 -9.60
C SER A 244 -23.26 -6.90 -8.30
N ARG A 245 -23.83 -6.46 -7.16
CA ARG A 245 -23.60 -7.04 -5.82
C ARG A 245 -23.51 -8.56 -5.91
N PRO A 246 -22.36 -9.16 -5.62
CA PRO A 246 -22.16 -10.56 -5.96
C PRO A 246 -23.06 -11.46 -5.11
N ALA A 247 -23.74 -12.39 -5.73
CA ALA A 247 -24.57 -13.41 -5.05
C ALA A 247 -23.78 -14.33 -4.11
N TRP A 248 -22.45 -14.19 -4.02
CA TRP A 248 -21.58 -14.97 -3.14
C TRP A 248 -21.71 -14.58 -1.67
N MET A 249 -22.18 -13.38 -1.34
CA MET A 249 -22.48 -13.00 0.05
C MET A 249 -23.52 -13.92 0.70
N GLU A 250 -24.32 -14.63 -0.10
CA GLU A 250 -25.32 -15.59 0.37
C GLU A 250 -24.85 -17.05 0.34
N ARG A 251 -23.66 -17.33 -0.19
CA ARG A 251 -23.15 -18.69 -0.37
C ARG A 251 -22.17 -19.10 0.73
N THR A 252 -22.69 -19.81 1.73
CA THR A 252 -21.91 -20.45 2.80
C THR A 252 -21.48 -21.89 2.51
N ALA A 253 -21.70 -22.40 1.30
CA ALA A 253 -21.37 -23.78 0.98
C ALA A 253 -19.89 -23.92 0.56
N PRO A 254 -19.07 -24.70 1.29
CA PRO A 254 -17.69 -24.99 0.89
C PRO A 254 -17.67 -25.77 -0.44
N ALA A 255 -16.68 -25.51 -1.26
CA ALA A 255 -16.40 -26.35 -2.41
C ALA A 255 -16.23 -27.81 -1.93
N LYS A 256 -16.91 -28.76 -2.58
CA LYS A 256 -16.80 -30.22 -2.26
C LYS A 256 -15.45 -30.77 -2.70
N GLY A 257 -14.37 -30.35 -2.06
CA GLY A 257 -13.01 -30.83 -2.32
C GLY A 257 -12.42 -31.52 -1.09
N LYS A 258 -11.31 -32.21 -1.29
CA LYS A 258 -10.51 -32.76 -0.19
C LYS A 258 -9.98 -31.61 0.66
N THR A 259 -10.12 -31.66 1.98
CA THR A 259 -9.51 -30.70 2.92
C THR A 259 -7.98 -30.76 2.78
N VAL A 260 -7.38 -29.63 2.45
CA VAL A 260 -5.92 -29.46 2.33
C VAL A 260 -5.35 -28.84 3.59
N LEU A 261 -5.96 -27.78 4.08
CA LEU A 261 -5.56 -27.10 5.31
C LEU A 261 -6.66 -27.23 6.36
N SER A 262 -6.28 -27.60 7.59
CA SER A 262 -7.13 -27.54 8.77
C SER A 262 -6.38 -26.84 9.89
N VAL A 263 -6.92 -25.77 10.40
CA VAL A 263 -6.43 -24.99 11.54
C VAL A 263 -7.46 -25.11 12.65
N PHE A 264 -7.03 -25.52 13.83
CA PHE A 264 -7.90 -25.67 14.97
C PHE A 264 -7.33 -24.99 16.22
N GLU A 265 -8.06 -24.03 16.77
CA GLU A 265 -7.72 -23.25 17.96
C GLU A 265 -6.29 -22.69 17.97
N LEU A 266 -5.79 -22.27 16.79
CA LEU A 266 -4.45 -21.72 16.65
C LEU A 266 -4.35 -20.38 17.39
N SER A 267 -3.63 -20.38 18.50
CA SER A 267 -3.53 -19.20 19.39
C SER A 267 -2.31 -18.35 19.08
N LEU A 268 -2.57 -17.10 18.71
CA LEU A 268 -1.59 -16.07 18.39
C LEU A 268 -1.82 -14.80 19.24
N PRO A 269 -1.57 -14.82 20.55
CA PRO A 269 -1.90 -13.70 21.43
C PRO A 269 -1.33 -12.35 20.94
N PRO A 270 -2.09 -11.24 21.08
CA PRO A 270 -3.39 -11.08 21.74
C PRO A 270 -4.62 -11.34 20.85
N LEU A 271 -4.46 -12.03 19.72
CA LEU A 271 -5.54 -12.32 18.78
C LEU A 271 -6.42 -13.48 19.26
N PRO A 272 -7.70 -13.53 18.85
CA PRO A 272 -8.55 -14.69 19.13
C PRO A 272 -7.98 -15.94 18.44
N PRO A 273 -8.25 -17.15 18.96
CA PRO A 273 -7.82 -18.39 18.33
C PRO A 273 -8.48 -18.60 16.97
N LEU A 274 -7.71 -19.04 15.98
CA LEU A 274 -8.19 -19.29 14.63
C LEU A 274 -8.62 -20.76 14.47
N SER A 275 -9.81 -20.99 13.90
CA SER A 275 -10.31 -22.33 13.56
C SER A 275 -11.04 -22.32 12.22
N PHE A 276 -10.47 -23.00 11.22
CA PHE A 276 -11.05 -23.09 9.87
C PHE A 276 -10.40 -24.22 9.07
N GLU A 277 -11.01 -24.54 7.94
CA GLU A 277 -10.48 -25.48 6.95
C GLU A 277 -10.42 -24.83 5.57
N VAL A 278 -9.57 -25.31 4.69
CA VAL A 278 -9.52 -24.90 3.27
C VAL A 278 -9.39 -26.15 2.42
N CYS A 279 -10.26 -26.27 1.42
CA CYS A 279 -10.31 -27.41 0.50
C CYS A 279 -9.43 -27.15 -0.74
N ALA A 280 -9.11 -28.24 -1.45
CA ALA A 280 -8.42 -28.17 -2.74
C ALA A 280 -9.24 -27.34 -3.74
N GLY A 281 -8.60 -26.38 -4.40
CA GLY A 281 -9.24 -25.49 -5.37
C GLY A 281 -10.12 -24.40 -4.77
N GLU A 282 -10.16 -24.27 -3.46
CA GLU A 282 -10.87 -23.22 -2.74
C GLU A 282 -9.97 -22.00 -2.55
N ILE A 283 -10.57 -20.81 -2.54
CA ILE A 283 -9.92 -19.54 -2.17
C ILE A 283 -10.57 -19.09 -0.86
N ALA A 284 -9.88 -19.26 0.24
CA ALA A 284 -10.35 -18.85 1.57
C ALA A 284 -9.81 -17.46 1.90
N PHE A 285 -10.65 -16.60 2.41
CA PHE A 285 -10.29 -15.24 2.80
C PHE A 285 -10.45 -15.04 4.30
N LEU A 286 -9.38 -14.60 4.95
CA LEU A 286 -9.38 -14.14 6.33
C LEU A 286 -9.30 -12.62 6.34
N HIS A 287 -10.31 -11.98 6.92
CA HIS A 287 -10.34 -10.54 7.07
C HIS A 287 -9.34 -10.11 8.15
N ASP A 288 -8.42 -9.23 7.80
CA ASP A 288 -7.43 -8.65 8.73
C ASP A 288 -7.37 -7.14 8.56
N GLU A 289 -8.35 -6.45 9.15
CA GLU A 289 -8.48 -4.99 9.05
C GLU A 289 -7.23 -4.25 9.55
N ASN A 290 -6.51 -4.88 10.45
CA ASN A 290 -5.43 -4.24 11.21
C ASN A 290 -4.03 -4.70 10.80
N TYR A 291 -3.92 -5.56 9.81
CA TYR A 291 -2.66 -6.21 9.42
C TYR A 291 -1.96 -6.94 10.58
N SER A 292 -2.67 -7.20 11.68
CA SER A 292 -2.09 -7.79 12.90
C SER A 292 -2.03 -9.31 12.81
N THR A 293 -3.08 -9.94 12.33
CA THR A 293 -3.18 -11.38 12.14
C THR A 293 -2.22 -11.86 11.08
N GLY A 294 -2.23 -11.21 9.90
CA GLY A 294 -1.33 -11.54 8.81
C GLY A 294 0.13 -11.36 9.17
N ARG A 295 0.49 -10.27 9.86
CA ARG A 295 1.87 -10.05 10.30
C ARG A 295 2.34 -11.13 11.28
N ARG A 296 1.52 -11.51 12.26
CA ARG A 296 1.87 -12.55 13.22
C ARG A 296 1.95 -13.93 12.58
N LEU A 297 1.00 -14.28 11.73
CA LEU A 297 1.06 -15.52 10.95
C LEU A 297 2.30 -15.57 10.08
N HIS A 298 2.63 -14.48 9.40
CA HIS A 298 3.84 -14.37 8.60
C HIS A 298 5.10 -14.63 9.45
N ASP A 299 5.20 -14.00 10.64
CA ASP A 299 6.32 -14.22 11.54
C ASP A 299 6.40 -15.67 12.02
N CYS A 300 5.25 -16.33 12.25
CA CYS A 300 5.21 -17.77 12.56
C CYS A 300 5.73 -18.62 11.40
N PHE A 301 5.31 -18.34 10.16
CA PHE A 301 5.77 -19.07 8.98
C PHE A 301 7.26 -18.86 8.71
N LEU A 302 7.81 -17.69 9.04
CA LEU A 302 9.26 -17.43 8.94
C LEU A 302 10.06 -18.03 10.10
N GLY A 303 9.40 -18.58 11.13
CA GLY A 303 10.06 -19.13 12.31
C GLY A 303 10.55 -18.07 13.30
N ASN A 304 10.14 -16.80 13.17
CA ASN A 304 10.51 -15.71 14.07
C ASN A 304 9.75 -15.80 15.40
N GLN A 305 8.57 -16.41 15.40
CA GLN A 305 7.75 -16.70 16.58
C GLN A 305 6.94 -17.99 16.37
N GLY A 306 6.39 -18.56 17.45
CA GLY A 306 5.50 -19.71 17.39
C GLY A 306 4.10 -19.37 17.86
N TRP A 307 3.13 -20.22 17.57
CA TRP A 307 1.83 -20.20 18.23
C TRP A 307 1.91 -20.90 19.59
N GLN A 308 1.06 -20.50 20.52
CA GLN A 308 1.09 -21.06 21.89
C GLN A 308 0.34 -22.40 21.99
N ASN A 309 -0.81 -22.50 21.32
CA ASN A 309 -1.67 -23.68 21.31
C ASN A 309 -2.31 -23.81 19.93
N GLY A 310 -2.91 -24.96 19.68
CA GLY A 310 -3.67 -25.25 18.47
C GLY A 310 -2.97 -26.21 17.51
N ILE A 311 -3.69 -26.58 16.47
CA ILE A 311 -3.26 -27.58 15.48
C ILE A 311 -3.24 -26.94 14.11
N PHE A 312 -2.09 -27.05 13.44
CA PHE A 312 -1.94 -26.75 12.02
C PHE A 312 -1.74 -28.07 11.26
N ARG A 313 -2.70 -28.44 10.42
CA ARG A 313 -2.68 -29.68 9.65
C ARG A 313 -2.72 -29.37 8.16
N LEU A 314 -1.73 -29.88 7.42
CA LEU A 314 -1.66 -29.76 5.97
C LEU A 314 -1.72 -31.16 5.35
N ASP A 315 -2.69 -31.40 4.46
CA ASP A 315 -2.94 -32.67 3.76
C ASP A 315 -2.94 -33.88 4.71
N GLY A 316 -3.58 -33.75 5.89
CA GLY A 316 -3.71 -34.77 6.92
C GLY A 316 -2.55 -34.85 7.90
N ARG A 317 -1.40 -34.24 7.63
CA ARG A 317 -0.23 -34.24 8.54
C ARG A 317 -0.24 -33.00 9.43
N ILE A 318 -0.01 -33.20 10.72
CA ILE A 318 0.15 -32.11 11.71
C ILE A 318 1.59 -31.62 11.66
N TYR A 319 1.76 -30.29 11.69
CA TYR A 319 3.05 -29.63 11.73
C TYR A 319 3.12 -28.72 12.94
N ASP A 320 4.26 -28.75 13.60
CA ASP A 320 4.66 -27.71 14.54
C ASP A 320 5.22 -26.49 13.81
N HIS A 321 5.16 -25.30 14.45
CA HIS A 321 5.70 -24.06 13.86
C HIS A 321 7.18 -24.19 13.46
N SER A 322 7.98 -24.97 14.22
CA SER A 322 9.39 -25.21 13.94
C SER A 322 9.63 -26.08 12.68
N GLU A 323 8.64 -26.85 12.27
CA GLU A 323 8.71 -27.72 11.08
C GLU A 323 8.29 -27.01 9.80
N LEU A 324 7.53 -25.91 9.89
CA LEU A 324 6.98 -25.20 8.72
C LEU A 324 8.07 -24.73 7.76
N ASN A 325 9.20 -24.25 8.27
CA ASN A 325 10.32 -23.78 7.44
C ASN A 325 10.84 -24.84 6.46
N ARG A 326 10.64 -26.13 6.75
CA ARG A 326 11.08 -27.23 5.88
C ARG A 326 10.17 -27.45 4.69
N ILE A 327 8.91 -27.05 4.79
CA ILE A 327 7.90 -27.28 3.75
C ILE A 327 7.50 -26.00 3.01
N ILE A 328 7.96 -24.83 3.49
CA ILE A 328 7.82 -23.57 2.74
C ILE A 328 8.68 -23.66 1.46
N GLY A 329 8.09 -23.22 0.35
CA GLY A 329 8.71 -23.30 -0.97
C GLY A 329 8.51 -24.65 -1.66
N THR A 330 7.95 -25.68 -0.98
CA THR A 330 7.65 -27.00 -1.58
C THR A 330 6.17 -27.34 -1.48
N GLU A 331 5.65 -27.48 -0.26
CA GLU A 331 4.24 -27.81 0.02
C GLU A 331 3.42 -26.56 0.35
N ILE A 332 4.04 -25.53 0.92
CA ILE A 332 3.44 -24.24 1.19
C ILE A 332 4.14 -23.18 0.34
N GLY A 333 3.38 -22.46 -0.48
CA GLY A 333 3.78 -21.23 -1.13
C GLY A 333 3.41 -20.02 -0.26
N ILE A 334 4.29 -19.05 -0.16
CA ILE A 334 4.01 -17.77 0.53
C ILE A 334 4.22 -16.64 -0.47
N GLN A 335 3.15 -15.90 -0.74
CA GLN A 335 3.17 -14.67 -1.52
C GLN A 335 2.89 -13.49 -0.59
N ILE A 336 3.78 -12.52 -0.61
CA ILE A 336 3.63 -11.27 0.15
C ILE A 336 3.76 -10.14 -0.85
N GLU A 337 2.77 -9.27 -0.84
CA GLU A 337 2.89 -8.01 -1.54
C GLU A 337 3.34 -6.93 -0.56
N GLN A 338 4.44 -6.29 -0.91
CA GLN A 338 4.94 -5.11 -0.20
C GLN A 338 4.86 -3.94 -1.16
N PRO A 339 4.24 -2.82 -0.76
CA PRO A 339 4.12 -1.65 -1.63
C PRO A 339 5.47 -1.15 -2.18
N ASP A 340 6.55 -1.34 -1.41
CA ASP A 340 7.91 -0.93 -1.80
C ASP A 340 8.67 -1.99 -2.59
N ARG A 341 8.20 -3.23 -2.60
CA ARG A 341 8.80 -4.37 -3.31
C ARG A 341 7.72 -5.32 -3.80
N PRO A 342 6.92 -4.92 -4.78
CA PRO A 342 5.92 -5.81 -5.37
C PRO A 342 6.59 -7.00 -6.04
N GLY A 343 5.91 -8.15 -5.97
CA GLY A 343 6.42 -9.40 -6.56
C GLY A 343 7.13 -10.34 -5.57
N GLY A 344 7.13 -10.03 -4.28
CA GLY A 344 7.64 -10.93 -3.23
C GLY A 344 9.15 -11.19 -3.32
N VAL A 345 9.59 -12.35 -2.87
CA VAL A 345 11.03 -12.73 -2.85
C VAL A 345 11.49 -13.13 -4.25
N LEU A 346 11.91 -12.16 -5.04
CA LEU A 346 12.52 -12.32 -6.34
C LEU A 346 13.94 -11.74 -6.32
N PHE A 347 14.84 -12.37 -7.06
CA PHE A 347 16.23 -11.90 -7.21
C PHE A 347 16.30 -10.97 -8.41
N ASP A 348 16.26 -9.67 -8.17
CA ASP A 348 16.17 -8.64 -9.21
C ASP A 348 17.30 -8.66 -10.23
N ASN A 349 18.51 -9.02 -9.80
CA ASN A 349 19.70 -9.08 -10.65
C ASN A 349 19.86 -10.41 -11.41
N MET A 350 19.01 -11.40 -11.12
CA MET A 350 18.98 -12.68 -11.84
C MET A 350 17.97 -12.62 -12.98
N THR A 351 18.21 -13.43 -14.03
CA THR A 351 17.22 -13.57 -15.10
C THR A 351 15.93 -14.20 -14.56
N ALA A 352 14.81 -13.97 -15.26
CA ALA A 352 13.56 -14.60 -14.87
C ALA A 352 13.68 -16.14 -14.91
N LEU A 353 14.37 -16.69 -15.91
CA LEU A 353 14.63 -18.12 -16.01
C LEU A 353 15.43 -18.65 -14.80
N ASP A 354 16.46 -17.95 -14.35
CA ASP A 354 17.23 -18.34 -13.17
C ASP A 354 16.38 -18.29 -11.90
N ASN A 355 15.53 -17.26 -11.76
CA ASN A 355 14.56 -17.18 -10.66
C ASN A 355 13.62 -18.41 -10.65
N LEU A 356 13.08 -18.84 -11.80
CA LEU A 356 12.25 -20.05 -11.88
C LEU A 356 13.04 -21.30 -11.51
N CYS A 357 14.26 -21.44 -12.03
CA CYS A 357 15.13 -22.56 -11.73
C CYS A 357 15.43 -22.65 -10.23
N THR A 358 15.75 -21.50 -9.58
CA THR A 358 16.02 -21.45 -8.14
C THR A 358 14.83 -21.92 -7.31
N CYS A 359 13.60 -21.53 -7.69
CA CYS A 359 12.39 -21.97 -6.99
C CYS A 359 12.11 -23.46 -7.09
N LEU A 360 12.57 -24.12 -8.15
CA LEU A 360 12.36 -25.56 -8.36
C LEU A 360 13.43 -26.45 -7.74
N ILE A 361 14.56 -25.90 -7.29
CA ILE A 361 15.64 -26.63 -6.61
C ILE A 361 15.13 -27.53 -5.47
N PRO A 362 14.26 -27.04 -4.56
CA PRO A 362 13.78 -27.86 -3.45
C PRO A 362 12.98 -29.10 -3.86
N LYS A 363 12.40 -29.12 -5.07
CA LYS A 363 11.70 -30.27 -5.66
C LYS A 363 12.56 -31.14 -6.52
N ALA A 364 13.80 -30.72 -6.82
CA ALA A 364 14.74 -31.50 -7.62
C ALA A 364 15.56 -32.43 -6.71
N ASP A 365 15.57 -33.72 -6.99
CA ASP A 365 16.31 -34.74 -6.20
C ASP A 365 17.84 -34.53 -6.17
N LYS A 366 18.37 -33.57 -6.90
CA LYS A 366 19.81 -33.29 -7.00
C LYS A 366 20.11 -31.80 -7.08
N TRP A 367 21.18 -31.40 -6.44
CA TRP A 367 21.72 -30.01 -6.42
C TRP A 367 22.05 -29.42 -7.80
N LEU A 368 22.16 -30.26 -8.85
CA LEU A 368 22.45 -29.85 -10.22
C LEU A 368 21.16 -29.84 -11.05
N ILE A 369 20.70 -28.63 -11.39
CA ILE A 369 19.62 -28.48 -12.37
C ILE A 369 20.13 -28.93 -13.73
N ARG A 370 19.58 -30.03 -14.23
CA ARG A 370 19.97 -30.60 -15.54
C ARG A 370 19.56 -29.67 -16.67
N LYS A 371 20.39 -29.50 -17.70
CA LYS A 371 20.10 -28.70 -18.91
C LYS A 371 18.72 -28.99 -19.51
N LYS A 372 18.27 -30.24 -19.49
CA LYS A 372 16.94 -30.67 -19.95
C LYS A 372 15.81 -30.04 -19.12
N LEU A 373 15.99 -29.92 -17.80
CA LEU A 373 15.00 -29.29 -16.93
C LEU A 373 14.91 -27.78 -17.20
N VAL A 374 16.04 -27.11 -17.36
CA VAL A 374 16.10 -25.68 -17.71
C VAL A 374 15.39 -25.42 -19.04
N SER A 375 15.65 -26.28 -20.07
CA SER A 375 14.97 -26.17 -21.36
C SER A 375 13.46 -26.37 -21.25
N SER A 376 13.01 -27.33 -20.44
CA SER A 376 11.59 -27.60 -20.21
C SER A 376 10.90 -26.43 -19.46
N ILE A 377 11.57 -25.86 -18.46
CA ILE A 377 11.08 -24.67 -17.74
C ILE A 377 10.96 -23.50 -18.70
N LEU A 378 11.98 -23.27 -19.52
CA LEU A 378 11.98 -22.20 -20.51
C LEU A 378 10.83 -22.37 -21.52
N GLU A 379 10.64 -23.57 -22.03
CA GLU A 379 9.57 -23.88 -22.98
C GLU A 379 8.19 -23.66 -22.37
N GLU A 380 7.96 -24.08 -21.14
CA GLU A 380 6.70 -23.85 -20.43
C GLU A 380 6.48 -22.34 -20.16
N ALA A 381 7.52 -21.64 -19.72
CA ALA A 381 7.45 -20.22 -19.42
C ALA A 381 7.24 -19.35 -20.68
N THR A 382 7.68 -19.81 -21.87
CA THR A 382 7.46 -19.07 -23.13
C THR A 382 6.00 -19.01 -23.56
N ARG A 383 5.14 -19.84 -22.99
CA ARG A 383 3.68 -19.75 -23.17
C ARG A 383 3.07 -18.53 -22.47
N TRP A 384 3.79 -17.94 -21.51
CA TRP A 384 3.32 -16.85 -20.65
C TRP A 384 4.07 -15.54 -20.85
N PHE A 385 5.35 -15.64 -21.19
CA PHE A 385 6.25 -14.51 -21.34
C PHE A 385 7.14 -14.66 -22.57
N PRO A 386 7.45 -13.58 -23.30
CA PRO A 386 8.39 -13.64 -24.42
C PRO A 386 9.74 -14.23 -24.00
N ARG A 387 10.33 -15.09 -24.83
CA ARG A 387 11.61 -15.74 -24.55
C ARG A 387 12.72 -14.76 -24.20
N GLU A 388 12.80 -13.65 -24.94
CA GLU A 388 13.81 -12.61 -24.72
C GLU A 388 13.66 -11.98 -23.34
N MET A 389 12.42 -11.81 -22.87
CA MET A 389 12.13 -11.28 -21.57
C MET A 389 12.56 -12.23 -20.45
N LEU A 390 12.36 -13.55 -20.62
CA LEU A 390 12.78 -14.57 -19.65
C LEU A 390 14.30 -14.64 -19.44
N LEU A 391 15.07 -14.22 -20.43
CA LEU A 391 16.55 -14.19 -20.40
C LEU A 391 17.12 -12.85 -19.90
N ARG A 392 16.28 -11.88 -19.54
CA ARG A 392 16.69 -10.60 -18.96
C ARG A 392 16.56 -10.61 -17.43
N PRO A 393 17.38 -9.82 -16.71
CA PRO A 393 17.20 -9.61 -15.28
C PRO A 393 15.83 -9.02 -14.96
N LEU A 394 15.24 -9.43 -13.83
CA LEU A 394 13.93 -8.93 -13.41
C LEU A 394 13.91 -7.43 -13.14
N SER A 395 15.05 -6.83 -12.81
CA SER A 395 15.18 -5.38 -12.69
C SER A 395 14.83 -4.60 -13.96
N ALA A 396 14.92 -5.24 -15.13
CA ALA A 396 14.57 -4.65 -16.42
C ALA A 396 13.08 -4.84 -16.81
N TRP A 397 12.28 -5.53 -15.97
CA TRP A 397 10.88 -5.80 -16.23
C TRP A 397 9.99 -4.70 -15.72
N SER A 398 8.84 -4.50 -16.36
CA SER A 398 7.79 -3.63 -15.84
C SER A 398 7.24 -4.20 -14.51
N LEU A 399 6.68 -3.33 -13.69
CA LEU A 399 6.09 -3.72 -12.42
C LEU A 399 4.95 -4.74 -12.59
N PRO A 400 3.97 -4.55 -13.51
CA PRO A 400 2.92 -5.52 -13.75
C PRO A 400 3.45 -6.90 -14.17
N ASP A 401 4.48 -6.93 -15.02
CA ASP A 401 5.07 -8.19 -15.48
C ASP A 401 5.80 -8.91 -14.34
N ARG A 402 6.53 -8.19 -13.50
CA ARG A 402 7.18 -8.75 -12.30
C ARG A 402 6.16 -9.34 -11.34
N LEU A 403 5.06 -8.63 -11.12
CA LEU A 403 3.97 -9.08 -10.26
C LEU A 403 3.32 -10.35 -10.84
N ARG A 404 2.98 -10.35 -12.14
CA ARG A 404 2.47 -11.53 -12.83
C ARG A 404 3.43 -12.72 -12.74
N PHE A 405 4.72 -12.47 -12.89
CA PHE A 405 5.76 -13.49 -12.80
C PHE A 405 5.88 -14.07 -11.38
N SER A 406 5.71 -13.28 -10.34
CA SER A 406 5.75 -13.76 -8.95
C SER A 406 4.65 -14.78 -8.65
N TYR A 407 3.45 -14.58 -9.19
CA TYR A 407 2.34 -15.55 -9.08
C TYR A 407 2.54 -16.74 -10.02
N TYR A 408 3.05 -16.51 -11.24
CA TYR A 408 3.38 -17.58 -12.19
C TYR A 408 4.36 -18.59 -11.60
N ARG A 409 5.31 -18.14 -10.81
CA ARG A 409 6.23 -19.00 -10.07
C ARG A 409 5.49 -20.03 -9.22
N TRP A 410 4.47 -19.59 -8.45
CA TRP A 410 3.65 -20.48 -7.64
C TRP A 410 2.76 -21.39 -8.49
N TYR A 411 2.22 -20.85 -9.58
CA TYR A 411 1.51 -21.69 -10.56
C TYR A 411 2.39 -22.83 -11.08
N LEU A 412 3.64 -22.56 -11.42
CA LEU A 412 4.59 -23.56 -11.93
C LEU A 412 4.97 -24.56 -10.83
N LEU A 413 5.28 -24.07 -9.63
CA LEU A 413 5.70 -24.88 -8.48
C LEU A 413 4.58 -25.79 -7.98
N ASN A 414 3.34 -25.35 -8.06
CA ASN A 414 2.13 -26.06 -7.64
C ASN A 414 2.21 -26.60 -6.20
N PRO A 415 2.37 -25.75 -5.16
CA PRO A 415 2.29 -26.16 -3.77
C PRO A 415 0.87 -26.64 -3.43
N LYS A 416 0.71 -27.38 -2.34
CA LYS A 416 -0.62 -27.78 -1.84
C LYS A 416 -1.43 -26.59 -1.34
N LEU A 417 -0.75 -25.67 -0.66
CA LEU A 417 -1.31 -24.45 -0.07
C LEU A 417 -0.53 -23.23 -0.56
N LEU A 418 -1.22 -22.22 -1.05
CA LEU A 418 -0.68 -20.90 -1.35
C LEU A 418 -1.27 -19.89 -0.36
N ILE A 419 -0.43 -19.28 0.47
CA ILE A 419 -0.81 -18.23 1.42
C ILE A 419 -0.42 -16.89 0.82
N CYS A 420 -1.41 -15.99 0.69
CA CYS A 420 -1.23 -14.66 0.14
C CYS A 420 -1.46 -13.61 1.23
N PHE A 421 -0.39 -12.95 1.65
CA PHE A 421 -0.45 -11.85 2.59
C PHE A 421 -0.61 -10.55 1.85
N PHE A 422 -1.73 -9.89 2.08
CA PHE A 422 -2.06 -8.55 1.56
C PHE A 422 -1.91 -8.39 0.04
N PRO A 423 -2.42 -9.36 -0.77
CA PRO A 423 -2.15 -9.40 -2.21
C PRO A 423 -2.63 -8.17 -2.97
N PHE A 424 -3.57 -7.43 -2.40
CA PHE A 424 -4.17 -6.24 -3.00
C PHE A 424 -3.67 -4.93 -2.39
N ALA A 425 -2.86 -5.00 -1.32
CA ALA A 425 -2.39 -3.81 -0.61
C ALA A 425 -1.39 -3.02 -1.47
N GLY A 426 -1.65 -1.73 -1.63
CA GLY A 426 -0.78 -0.86 -2.40
C GLY A 426 -0.74 -1.14 -3.90
N GLN A 427 -1.69 -1.94 -4.42
CA GLN A 427 -1.79 -2.29 -5.82
C GLN A 427 -2.88 -1.45 -6.50
N GLU A 428 -2.62 -1.11 -7.75
CA GLU A 428 -3.59 -0.47 -8.62
C GLU A 428 -4.70 -1.44 -9.02
N SER A 429 -5.89 -0.92 -9.30
CA SER A 429 -7.04 -1.75 -9.66
C SER A 429 -6.82 -2.63 -10.89
N ALA A 430 -6.02 -2.17 -11.85
CA ALA A 430 -5.62 -2.99 -13.00
C ALA A 430 -4.82 -4.24 -12.58
N HIS A 431 -4.00 -4.13 -11.54
CA HIS A 431 -3.25 -5.25 -10.98
C HIS A 431 -4.15 -6.22 -10.21
N HIS A 432 -5.22 -5.74 -9.57
CA HIS A 432 -6.18 -6.60 -8.87
C HIS A 432 -6.76 -7.66 -9.79
N LYS A 433 -7.18 -7.29 -11.00
CA LYS A 433 -7.69 -8.24 -12.00
C LYS A 433 -6.66 -9.31 -12.33
N MET A 434 -5.42 -8.91 -12.60
CA MET A 434 -4.33 -9.84 -12.90
C MET A 434 -4.03 -10.79 -11.72
N ILE A 435 -4.01 -10.28 -10.47
CA ILE A 435 -3.80 -11.09 -9.27
C ILE A 435 -4.95 -12.11 -9.13
N ILE A 436 -6.20 -11.67 -9.27
CA ILE A 436 -7.39 -12.54 -9.21
C ILE A 436 -7.28 -13.66 -10.24
N ASP A 437 -6.97 -13.34 -11.49
CA ASP A 437 -6.83 -14.33 -12.55
C ASP A 437 -5.74 -15.36 -12.23
N MET A 438 -4.61 -14.93 -11.70
CA MET A 438 -3.53 -15.83 -11.28
C MET A 438 -3.93 -16.72 -10.09
N LEU A 439 -4.65 -16.18 -9.10
CA LEU A 439 -5.17 -16.95 -7.96
C LEU A 439 -6.17 -18.02 -8.42
N VAL A 440 -7.07 -17.67 -9.35
CA VAL A 440 -8.00 -18.63 -9.95
C VAL A 440 -7.27 -19.73 -10.72
N LEU A 441 -6.23 -19.39 -11.47
CA LEU A 441 -5.42 -20.37 -12.18
C LEU A 441 -4.70 -21.32 -11.22
N CYS A 442 -4.17 -20.82 -10.10
CA CYS A 442 -3.60 -21.63 -9.03
C CYS A 442 -4.66 -22.58 -8.43
N ALA A 443 -5.84 -22.06 -8.11
CA ALA A 443 -6.94 -22.85 -7.56
C ALA A 443 -7.45 -23.92 -8.54
N ARG A 444 -7.50 -23.65 -9.86
CA ARG A 444 -7.85 -24.63 -10.90
C ARG A 444 -6.90 -25.84 -10.91
N ARG A 445 -5.65 -25.64 -10.54
CA ARG A 445 -4.67 -26.73 -10.40
C ARG A 445 -4.82 -27.52 -9.10
N GLY A 446 -5.83 -27.25 -8.29
CA GLY A 446 -6.10 -27.94 -7.04
C GLY A 446 -5.37 -27.36 -5.82
N MET A 447 -4.65 -26.24 -5.95
CA MET A 447 -4.08 -25.56 -4.79
C MET A 447 -5.19 -25.02 -3.89
N ALA A 448 -5.06 -25.21 -2.59
CA ALA A 448 -5.79 -24.42 -1.61
C ALA A 448 -5.16 -23.03 -1.56
N VAL A 449 -5.96 -21.97 -1.66
CA VAL A 449 -5.47 -20.59 -1.59
C VAL A 449 -6.02 -19.95 -0.33
N TRP A 450 -5.14 -19.38 0.48
CA TRP A 450 -5.53 -18.66 1.70
C TRP A 450 -5.08 -17.20 1.58
N ILE A 451 -6.04 -16.29 1.48
CA ILE A 451 -5.80 -14.85 1.41
C ILE A 451 -6.01 -14.25 2.79
N ILE A 452 -5.08 -13.44 3.24
CA ILE A 452 -5.14 -12.67 4.48
C ILE A 452 -4.98 -11.21 4.11
N SER A 453 -6.06 -10.43 4.19
CA SER A 453 -6.05 -9.02 3.76
C SER A 453 -7.22 -8.25 4.35
N SER A 454 -7.21 -6.93 4.17
CA SER A 454 -8.36 -6.05 4.39
C SER A 454 -9.07 -5.79 3.06
N GLY A 455 -10.33 -5.34 3.12
CA GLY A 455 -11.00 -4.69 1.98
C GLY A 455 -11.35 -5.57 0.79
N ILE A 456 -11.46 -6.91 0.95
CA ILE A 456 -11.85 -7.81 -0.16
C ILE A 456 -13.22 -7.48 -0.76
N ASP A 457 -14.12 -6.88 0.02
CA ASP A 457 -15.47 -6.52 -0.44
C ASP A 457 -15.40 -5.53 -1.61
N ALA A 458 -14.57 -4.50 -1.48
CA ALA A 458 -14.35 -3.53 -2.55
C ALA A 458 -13.75 -4.16 -3.81
N ILE A 459 -12.93 -5.21 -3.65
CA ILE A 459 -12.34 -5.96 -4.75
C ILE A 459 -13.38 -6.85 -5.41
N CYS A 460 -14.22 -7.52 -4.61
CA CYS A 460 -15.31 -8.34 -5.11
C CYS A 460 -16.37 -7.52 -5.85
N GLU A 461 -16.62 -6.29 -5.42
CA GLU A 461 -17.53 -5.37 -6.10
C GLU A 461 -17.00 -4.89 -7.46
N LYS A 462 -15.70 -4.93 -7.67
CA LYS A 462 -15.02 -4.45 -8.89
C LYS A 462 -14.62 -5.56 -9.87
N THR A 463 -14.60 -6.82 -9.42
CA THR A 463 -14.16 -7.93 -10.27
C THR A 463 -15.29 -8.50 -11.10
N ASP A 464 -15.04 -8.75 -12.38
CA ASP A 464 -15.89 -9.49 -13.32
C ASP A 464 -15.59 -11.00 -13.33
N ASN A 465 -14.63 -11.47 -12.53
CA ASN A 465 -14.23 -12.88 -12.49
C ASN A 465 -15.18 -13.72 -11.65
N GLU A 466 -16.25 -14.22 -12.29
CA GLU A 466 -17.25 -15.08 -11.66
C GLU A 466 -16.68 -16.35 -11.02
N GLU A 467 -15.60 -16.89 -11.58
CA GLU A 467 -14.97 -18.09 -11.04
C GLU A 467 -14.26 -17.80 -9.72
N PHE A 468 -13.59 -16.65 -9.60
CA PHE A 468 -13.04 -16.18 -8.35
C PHE A 468 -14.12 -16.07 -7.28
N LEU A 469 -15.21 -15.39 -7.60
CA LEU A 469 -16.34 -15.22 -6.69
C LEU A 469 -16.98 -16.56 -6.26
N ARG A 470 -17.04 -17.55 -7.16
CA ARG A 470 -17.55 -18.89 -6.82
C ARG A 470 -16.62 -19.70 -5.94
N ARG A 471 -15.31 -19.49 -6.01
CA ARG A 471 -14.30 -20.21 -5.22
C ARG A 471 -13.99 -19.54 -3.89
N LEU A 472 -14.35 -18.26 -3.76
CA LEU A 472 -14.08 -17.46 -2.58
C LEU A 472 -15.00 -17.85 -1.42
N ARG A 473 -14.41 -18.08 -0.25
CA ARG A 473 -15.11 -18.29 1.00
C ARG A 473 -14.52 -17.47 2.12
N TYR A 474 -15.34 -16.80 2.88
CA TYR A 474 -14.93 -16.08 4.08
C TYR A 474 -14.68 -17.06 5.23
N ILE A 475 -13.53 -16.87 5.89
CA ILE A 475 -13.24 -17.47 7.19
C ILE A 475 -13.90 -16.55 8.23
N LYS A 476 -14.84 -17.08 9.00
CA LYS A 476 -15.43 -16.37 10.14
C LYS A 476 -14.43 -16.42 11.29
N GLU A 477 -14.17 -15.27 11.90
CA GLU A 477 -13.45 -15.17 13.16
C GLU A 477 -14.21 -15.84 14.31
#